data_620e8ddd9e935e6eea8f4f1469f7e10e
#
_entry.id   620e8ddd9e935e6eea8f4f1469f7e10e
#
_cell.length_a   1.000
_cell.length_b   1.000
_cell.length_c   1.000
_cell.angle_alpha   90.00
_cell.angle_beta   90.00
_cell.angle_gamma   90.00
#
_symmetry.space_group_name_H-M   'P 1'
#
loop_
_entity.id
_entity.type
_entity.pdbx_description
1 polymer ?
#
loop_
_entity_poly.entity_id
_entity_poly.type
_entity_poly.pdbx_seq_one_letter_code
_entity_poly.pdbx_strand_id
1 'polypeptide(L)'
;MQSFEDYTSLANSMDFRTKCWIDGQFVSAKSGETFENINPATGKKLCDVARGNSNDIDAAVNAARTAYEDGRWSEKTPSERKEVILNLARLIRENVSEMALLDTLDMGKPISETVNVDAPGSAFFFQWHAEAADKIYDEIAPTGGRDIAMI
;
A
#
# COMPACT_ATOMS: atom_id res chain seq x y z
N MET A 1 3.12 -4.82 23.59
CA MET A 1 4.15 -4.07 22.85
C MET A 1 5.45 -4.82 23.04
N GLN A 2 6.23 -5.02 21.98
CA GLN A 2 7.58 -5.60 22.04
C GLN A 2 8.52 -4.65 22.80
N SER A 3 9.62 -5.16 23.34
CA SER A 3 10.63 -4.36 24.03
C SER A 3 11.47 -3.54 23.03
N PHE A 4 12.24 -2.58 23.55
CA PHE A 4 13.20 -1.83 22.71
C PHE A 4 14.26 -2.76 22.09
N GLU A 5 14.68 -3.80 22.84
CA GLU A 5 15.64 -4.79 22.38
C GLU A 5 15.06 -5.65 21.23
N ASP A 6 13.76 -6.02 21.31
CA ASP A 6 13.08 -6.77 20.24
C ASP A 6 13.03 -5.95 18.95
N TYR A 7 12.64 -4.66 19.02
CA TYR A 7 12.62 -3.78 17.86
C TYR A 7 14.02 -3.50 17.30
N THR A 8 15.03 -3.38 18.17
CA THR A 8 16.42 -3.22 17.73
C THR A 8 16.91 -4.47 16.99
N SER A 9 16.58 -5.63 17.49
CA SER A 9 16.92 -6.91 16.85
C SER A 9 16.22 -7.06 15.51
N LEU A 10 14.93 -6.70 15.43
CA LEU A 10 14.16 -6.70 14.20
C LEU A 10 14.77 -5.73 13.17
N ALA A 11 15.11 -4.50 13.58
CA ALA A 11 15.74 -3.51 12.70
C ALA A 11 17.07 -4.00 12.11
N ASN A 12 17.89 -4.68 12.91
CA ASN A 12 19.17 -5.22 12.48
C ASN A 12 19.06 -6.42 11.52
N SER A 13 17.92 -7.12 11.54
CA SER A 13 17.66 -8.27 10.67
C SER A 13 16.78 -7.94 9.47
N MET A 14 16.33 -6.69 9.34
CA MET A 14 15.36 -6.29 8.32
C MET A 14 15.99 -6.28 6.93
N ASP A 15 15.34 -6.96 5.98
CA ASP A 15 15.66 -6.93 4.55
C ASP A 15 14.82 -5.88 3.85
N PHE A 16 15.41 -4.71 3.60
CA PHE A 16 14.70 -3.59 2.96
C PHE A 16 14.39 -3.89 1.50
N ARG A 17 13.12 -3.68 1.10
CA ARG A 17 12.66 -3.80 -0.28
C ARG A 17 13.00 -2.53 -1.05
N THR A 18 14.18 -2.50 -1.67
CA THR A 18 14.78 -1.29 -2.25
C THR A 18 14.54 -1.09 -3.74
N LYS A 19 13.88 -2.05 -4.41
CA LYS A 19 13.61 -2.01 -5.86
C LYS A 19 12.19 -1.49 -6.14
N CYS A 20 11.96 -1.03 -7.38
CA CYS A 20 10.62 -0.73 -7.86
C CYS A 20 9.76 -2.01 -7.89
N TRP A 21 8.49 -1.91 -7.50
CA TRP A 21 7.53 -2.99 -7.67
C TRP A 21 6.69 -2.72 -8.91
N ILE A 22 6.91 -3.49 -9.99
CA ILE A 22 6.23 -3.32 -11.27
C ILE A 22 5.81 -4.70 -11.78
N ASP A 23 4.55 -4.82 -12.18
CA ASP A 23 3.96 -6.05 -12.73
C ASP A 23 4.22 -7.31 -11.87
N GLY A 24 4.02 -7.17 -10.56
CA GLY A 24 4.18 -8.26 -9.61
C GLY A 24 5.64 -8.66 -9.31
N GLN A 25 6.63 -7.84 -9.68
CA GLN A 25 8.05 -8.14 -9.52
C GLN A 25 8.86 -6.97 -8.95
N PHE A 26 9.91 -7.27 -8.18
CA PHE A 26 10.91 -6.29 -7.77
C PHE A 26 11.95 -6.11 -8.87
N VAL A 27 11.96 -4.94 -9.52
CA VAL A 27 12.86 -4.59 -10.61
C VAL A 27 13.75 -3.40 -10.24
N SER A 28 15.01 -3.42 -10.67
CA SER A 28 15.87 -2.25 -10.54
C SER A 28 15.41 -1.13 -11.46
N ALA A 29 15.68 0.13 -11.10
CA ALA A 29 15.44 1.25 -12.01
C ALA A 29 16.20 1.02 -13.33
N LYS A 30 15.59 1.35 -14.47
CA LYS A 30 16.19 1.16 -15.80
C LYS A 30 17.49 1.94 -16.00
N SER A 31 17.63 3.07 -15.30
CA SER A 31 18.88 3.84 -15.28
C SER A 31 19.96 3.18 -14.44
N GLY A 32 19.62 2.28 -13.54
CA GLY A 32 20.50 1.75 -12.49
C GLY A 32 20.78 2.73 -11.35
N GLU A 33 20.21 3.94 -11.40
CA GLU A 33 20.40 4.94 -10.35
C GLU A 33 19.69 4.58 -9.05
N THR A 34 20.30 5.00 -7.94
CA THR A 34 19.75 4.87 -6.59
C THR A 34 19.85 6.20 -5.85
N PHE A 35 19.16 6.30 -4.72
CA PHE A 35 19.33 7.34 -3.72
C PHE A 35 19.41 6.74 -2.33
N GLU A 36 20.12 7.42 -1.43
CA GLU A 36 20.25 6.97 -0.06
C GLU A 36 18.97 7.25 0.74
N ASN A 37 18.51 6.24 1.45
CA ASN A 37 17.50 6.40 2.49
C ASN A 37 18.20 6.58 3.83
N ILE A 38 17.94 7.69 4.52
CA ILE A 38 18.62 8.10 5.74
C ILE A 38 17.64 8.06 6.90
N ASN A 39 17.97 7.36 7.97
CA ASN A 39 17.22 7.40 9.21
C ASN A 39 17.32 8.81 9.85
N PRO A 40 16.23 9.57 9.94
CA PRO A 40 16.28 10.96 10.42
C PRO A 40 16.62 11.07 11.91
N ALA A 41 16.38 10.03 12.70
CA ALA A 41 16.70 10.03 14.14
C ALA A 41 18.21 9.86 14.40
N THR A 42 18.95 9.22 13.51
CA THR A 42 20.36 8.89 13.69
C THR A 42 21.28 9.57 12.68
N GLY A 43 20.74 10.07 11.56
CA GLY A 43 21.50 10.56 10.42
C GLY A 43 22.28 9.47 9.66
N LYS A 44 22.03 8.18 9.96
CA LYS A 44 22.73 7.07 9.32
C LYS A 44 21.93 6.55 8.14
N LYS A 45 22.65 6.11 7.12
CA LYS A 45 22.07 5.43 5.95
C LYS A 45 21.43 4.10 6.37
N LEU A 46 20.20 3.89 5.92
CA LEU A 46 19.47 2.61 6.04
C LEU A 46 19.79 1.70 4.84
N CYS A 47 19.58 2.21 3.63
CA CYS A 47 19.75 1.47 2.38
C CYS A 47 19.88 2.40 1.19
N ASP A 48 20.17 1.84 0.00
CA ASP A 48 20.05 2.53 -1.29
C ASP A 48 18.76 2.10 -1.98
N VAL A 49 17.90 3.04 -2.33
CA VAL A 49 16.60 2.79 -2.98
C VAL A 49 16.69 3.11 -4.46
N ALA A 50 16.08 2.30 -5.30
CA ALA A 50 16.02 2.51 -6.74
C ALA A 50 15.38 3.86 -7.08
N ARG A 51 16.08 4.67 -7.91
CA ARG A 51 15.57 5.93 -8.44
C ARG A 51 14.91 5.70 -9.80
N GLY A 52 13.59 5.43 -9.78
CA GLY A 52 12.81 5.31 -11.01
C GLY A 52 12.80 6.61 -11.81
N ASN A 53 12.82 6.49 -13.13
CA ASN A 53 12.68 7.59 -14.08
C ASN A 53 11.39 7.43 -14.92
N SER A 54 11.22 8.26 -15.96
CA SER A 54 10.04 8.22 -16.84
C SER A 54 9.80 6.83 -17.46
N ASN A 55 10.86 6.11 -17.85
CA ASN A 55 10.72 4.77 -18.44
C ASN A 55 10.20 3.74 -17.43
N ASP A 56 10.54 3.88 -16.16
CA ASP A 56 10.03 3.02 -15.09
C ASP A 56 8.57 3.34 -14.77
N ILE A 57 8.22 4.64 -14.78
CA ILE A 57 6.83 5.09 -14.64
C ILE A 57 5.98 4.59 -15.80
N ASP A 58 6.45 4.72 -17.05
CA ASP A 58 5.73 4.21 -18.23
C ASP A 58 5.50 2.69 -18.13
N ALA A 59 6.50 1.94 -17.68
CA ALA A 59 6.35 0.50 -17.45
C ALA A 59 5.30 0.18 -16.38
N ALA A 60 5.29 0.93 -15.28
CA ALA A 60 4.31 0.75 -14.20
C ALA A 60 2.89 1.11 -14.67
N VAL A 61 2.74 2.22 -15.42
CA VAL A 61 1.44 2.65 -15.98
C VAL A 61 0.94 1.63 -16.99
N ASN A 62 1.80 1.11 -17.87
CA ASN A 62 1.42 0.09 -18.84
C ASN A 62 0.98 -1.21 -18.17
N ALA A 63 1.68 -1.66 -17.11
CA ALA A 63 1.28 -2.82 -16.33
C ALA A 63 -0.10 -2.61 -15.67
N ALA A 64 -0.33 -1.45 -15.08
CA ALA A 64 -1.61 -1.10 -14.47
C ALA A 64 -2.73 -1.01 -15.52
N ARG A 65 -2.46 -0.43 -16.69
CA ARG A 65 -3.41 -0.35 -17.80
C ARG A 65 -3.80 -1.74 -18.30
N THR A 66 -2.82 -2.61 -18.51
CA THR A 66 -3.05 -3.99 -18.92
C THR A 66 -3.92 -4.74 -17.90
N ALA A 67 -3.62 -4.58 -16.60
CA ALA A 67 -4.39 -5.22 -15.54
C ALA A 67 -5.84 -4.71 -15.43
N TYR A 68 -6.10 -3.48 -15.87
CA TYR A 68 -7.46 -2.95 -15.97
C TYR A 68 -8.18 -3.48 -17.22
N GLU A 69 -7.52 -3.44 -18.38
CA GLU A 69 -8.13 -3.78 -19.68
C GLU A 69 -8.38 -5.27 -19.86
N ASP A 70 -7.57 -6.14 -19.26
CA ASP A 70 -7.76 -7.60 -19.30
C ASP A 70 -8.84 -8.12 -18.34
N GLY A 71 -9.48 -7.22 -17.59
CA GLY A 71 -10.61 -7.54 -16.75
C GLY A 71 -10.28 -8.15 -15.39
N ARG A 72 -9.00 -8.51 -15.13
CA ARG A 72 -8.60 -9.18 -13.86
C ARG A 72 -8.99 -8.40 -12.60
N TRP A 73 -9.24 -7.10 -12.73
CA TRP A 73 -9.74 -6.23 -11.67
C TRP A 73 -11.06 -5.54 -12.03
N SER A 74 -11.16 -4.95 -13.22
CA SER A 74 -12.29 -4.13 -13.66
C SER A 74 -13.60 -4.93 -13.77
N GLU A 75 -13.53 -6.20 -14.15
CA GLU A 75 -14.68 -7.09 -14.26
C GLU A 75 -15.05 -7.81 -12.95
N LYS A 76 -14.25 -7.65 -11.87
CA LYS A 76 -14.61 -8.21 -10.56
C LYS A 76 -15.86 -7.54 -10.00
N THR A 77 -16.72 -8.35 -9.42
CA THR A 77 -17.87 -7.88 -8.66
C THR A 77 -17.43 -7.06 -7.43
N PRO A 78 -18.29 -6.17 -6.89
CA PRO A 78 -17.99 -5.47 -5.65
C PRO A 78 -17.59 -6.40 -4.50
N SER A 79 -18.24 -7.55 -4.37
CA SER A 79 -17.92 -8.55 -3.33
C SER A 79 -16.51 -9.14 -3.51
N GLU A 80 -16.11 -9.49 -4.74
CA GLU A 80 -14.76 -10.01 -5.00
C GLU A 80 -13.68 -8.97 -4.72
N ARG A 81 -13.92 -7.70 -5.08
CA ARG A 81 -13.00 -6.59 -4.75
C ARG A 81 -12.91 -6.37 -3.24
N LYS A 82 -14.03 -6.45 -2.54
CA LYS A 82 -14.09 -6.40 -1.07
C LYS A 82 -13.20 -7.46 -0.43
N GLU A 83 -13.30 -8.72 -0.86
CA GLU A 83 -12.48 -9.82 -0.32
C GLU A 83 -10.97 -9.56 -0.49
N VAL A 84 -10.53 -9.03 -1.63
CA VAL A 84 -9.13 -8.69 -1.86
C VAL A 84 -8.65 -7.63 -0.88
N ILE A 85 -9.44 -6.56 -0.66
CA ILE A 85 -9.08 -5.47 0.24
C ILE A 85 -9.14 -5.91 1.71
N LEU A 86 -10.10 -6.75 2.09
CA LEU A 86 -10.16 -7.36 3.43
C LEU A 86 -8.93 -8.23 3.70
N ASN A 87 -8.47 -8.98 2.69
CA ASN A 87 -7.24 -9.76 2.81
C ASN A 87 -6.00 -8.86 3.00
N LEU A 88 -5.93 -7.72 2.30
CA LEU A 88 -4.88 -6.72 2.54
C LEU A 88 -4.91 -6.21 3.98
N ALA A 89 -6.09 -5.83 4.49
CA ALA A 89 -6.24 -5.37 5.87
C ALA A 89 -5.81 -6.44 6.90
N ARG A 90 -6.09 -7.72 6.64
CA ARG A 90 -5.63 -8.83 7.46
C ARG A 90 -4.11 -8.94 7.45
N LEU A 91 -3.49 -8.90 6.26
CA LEU A 91 -2.04 -8.97 6.12
C LEU A 91 -1.32 -7.81 6.82
N ILE A 92 -1.87 -6.59 6.76
CA ILE A 92 -1.32 -5.45 7.52
C ILE A 92 -1.34 -5.76 9.01
N ARG A 93 -2.45 -6.29 9.57
CA ARG A 93 -2.55 -6.64 10.99
C ARG A 93 -1.55 -7.71 11.42
N GLU A 94 -1.32 -8.69 10.56
CA GLU A 94 -0.36 -9.78 10.83
C GLU A 94 1.09 -9.29 10.82
N ASN A 95 1.38 -8.16 10.15
CA ASN A 95 2.72 -7.60 9.99
C ASN A 95 2.89 -6.22 10.65
N VAL A 96 2.05 -5.88 11.64
CA VAL A 96 2.05 -4.55 12.29
C VAL A 96 3.43 -4.15 12.81
N SER A 97 4.16 -5.07 13.46
CA SER A 97 5.46 -4.75 14.06
C SER A 97 6.51 -4.38 13.00
N GLU A 98 6.55 -5.09 11.89
CA GLU A 98 7.48 -4.81 10.78
C GLU A 98 7.11 -3.50 10.09
N MET A 99 5.85 -3.30 9.76
CA MET A 99 5.37 -2.07 9.10
C MET A 99 5.59 -0.83 9.97
N ALA A 100 5.25 -0.91 11.26
CA ALA A 100 5.47 0.18 12.21
C ALA A 100 6.95 0.52 12.37
N LEU A 101 7.82 -0.49 12.36
CA LEU A 101 9.26 -0.27 12.45
C LEU A 101 9.82 0.38 11.18
N LEU A 102 9.33 0.00 9.99
CA LEU A 102 9.69 0.66 8.74
C LEU A 102 9.35 2.14 8.76
N ASP A 103 8.13 2.50 9.18
CA ASP A 103 7.71 3.89 9.33
C ASP A 103 8.60 4.66 10.32
N THR A 104 8.93 4.04 11.46
CA THR A 104 9.80 4.64 12.47
C THR A 104 11.21 4.90 11.93
N LEU A 105 11.78 3.95 11.21
CA LEU A 105 13.13 4.07 10.66
C LEU A 105 13.22 5.10 9.52
N ASP A 106 12.17 5.16 8.69
CA ASP A 106 12.14 5.99 7.47
C ASP A 106 11.76 7.45 7.77
N MET A 107 10.76 7.69 8.62
CA MET A 107 10.26 9.04 8.90
C MET A 107 10.59 9.58 10.30
N GLY A 108 11.17 8.77 11.18
CA GLY A 108 11.57 9.19 12.54
C GLY A 108 10.42 9.29 13.54
N LYS A 109 9.26 8.76 13.23
CA LYS A 109 8.14 8.75 14.17
C LYS A 109 8.38 7.77 15.32
N PRO A 110 7.98 8.09 16.58
CA PRO A 110 8.13 7.15 17.70
C PRO A 110 7.43 5.82 17.44
N ILE A 111 8.11 4.71 17.72
CA ILE A 111 7.58 3.34 17.51
C ILE A 111 6.25 3.10 18.25
N SER A 112 6.04 3.75 19.39
CA SER A 112 4.78 3.67 20.14
C SER A 112 3.59 4.20 19.34
N GLU A 113 3.80 5.23 18.50
CA GLU A 113 2.75 5.79 17.67
C GLU A 113 2.51 4.92 16.42
N THR A 114 3.57 4.52 15.73
CA THR A 114 3.45 3.74 14.50
C THR A 114 2.84 2.36 14.75
N VAL A 115 3.16 1.70 15.87
CA VAL A 115 2.63 0.37 16.21
C VAL A 115 1.21 0.40 16.79
N ASN A 116 0.84 1.47 17.51
CA ASN A 116 -0.48 1.53 18.15
C ASN A 116 -1.51 2.32 17.32
N VAL A 117 -1.07 3.19 16.43
CA VAL A 117 -1.96 4.09 15.67
C VAL A 117 -1.83 3.89 14.16
N ASP A 118 -0.64 4.08 13.58
CA ASP A 118 -0.52 4.19 12.12
C ASP A 118 -0.75 2.86 11.40
N ALA A 119 -0.02 1.81 11.76
CA ALA A 119 -0.17 0.52 11.11
C ALA A 119 -1.55 -0.13 11.36
N PRO A 120 -2.08 -0.16 12.61
CA PRO A 120 -3.45 -0.61 12.84
C PRO A 120 -4.51 0.27 12.19
N GLY A 121 -4.30 1.59 12.17
CA GLY A 121 -5.17 2.56 11.51
C GLY A 121 -5.27 2.33 10.01
N SER A 122 -4.15 2.06 9.35
CA SER A 122 -4.13 1.68 7.93
C SER A 122 -4.98 0.46 7.65
N ALA A 123 -4.85 -0.60 8.46
CA ALA A 123 -5.68 -1.80 8.33
C ALA A 123 -7.16 -1.51 8.56
N PHE A 124 -7.49 -0.64 9.52
CA PHE A 124 -8.87 -0.22 9.79
C PHE A 124 -9.48 0.51 8.58
N PHE A 125 -8.77 1.46 7.98
CA PHE A 125 -9.27 2.19 6.82
C PHE A 125 -9.48 1.30 5.61
N PHE A 126 -8.57 0.38 5.32
CA PHE A 126 -8.76 -0.59 4.24
C PHE A 126 -10.00 -1.46 4.50
N GLN A 127 -10.16 -1.97 5.71
CA GLN A 127 -11.35 -2.76 6.07
C GLN A 127 -12.62 -1.94 5.92
N TRP A 128 -12.66 -0.72 6.44
CA TRP A 128 -13.85 0.14 6.38
C TRP A 128 -14.31 0.40 4.94
N HIS A 129 -13.36 0.74 4.05
CA HIS A 129 -13.66 0.97 2.64
C HIS A 129 -14.06 -0.33 1.91
N ALA A 130 -13.44 -1.45 2.26
CA ALA A 130 -13.84 -2.75 1.72
C ALA A 130 -15.28 -3.10 2.10
N GLU A 131 -15.65 -2.88 3.37
CA GLU A 131 -17.02 -3.12 3.86
C GLU A 131 -18.05 -2.19 3.21
N ALA A 132 -17.65 -1.02 2.75
CA ALA A 132 -18.50 -0.08 2.02
C ALA A 132 -18.68 -0.44 0.53
N ALA A 133 -17.74 -1.16 -0.07
CA ALA A 133 -17.68 -1.37 -1.52
C ALA A 133 -18.93 -2.03 -2.12
N ASP A 134 -19.61 -2.89 -1.37
CA ASP A 134 -20.85 -3.57 -1.77
C ASP A 134 -22.13 -2.89 -1.24
N LYS A 135 -22.02 -1.68 -0.70
CA LYS A 135 -23.11 -0.91 -0.09
C LYS A 135 -23.33 0.45 -0.74
N ILE A 136 -22.64 0.72 -1.84
CA ILE A 136 -22.84 1.95 -2.62
C ILE A 136 -24.03 1.70 -3.54
N TYR A 137 -25.06 2.53 -3.39
CA TYR A 137 -26.28 2.47 -4.20
C TYR A 137 -26.24 3.55 -5.27
N ASP A 138 -26.75 3.20 -6.46
CA ASP A 138 -26.97 4.17 -7.53
C ASP A 138 -28.15 5.10 -7.18
N GLU A 139 -28.12 6.31 -7.68
CA GLU A 139 -29.21 7.26 -7.53
C GLU A 139 -30.15 7.17 -8.72
N ILE A 140 -31.46 7.26 -8.45
CA ILE A 140 -32.50 7.40 -9.48
C ILE A 140 -32.87 8.88 -9.54
N ALA A 141 -32.56 9.51 -10.68
CA ALA A 141 -32.93 10.92 -10.88
C ALA A 141 -34.44 11.07 -11.04
N PRO A 142 -35.07 12.13 -10.46
CA PRO A 142 -36.47 12.40 -10.66
C PRO A 142 -36.72 12.78 -12.13
N THR A 143 -37.54 11.99 -12.81
CA THR A 143 -37.97 12.25 -14.18
C THR A 143 -39.44 12.59 -14.22
N GLY A 144 -39.84 13.52 -15.10
CA GLY A 144 -41.22 13.90 -15.28
C GLY A 144 -41.96 13.04 -16.30
N GLY A 145 -42.27 11.76 -15.95
CA GLY A 145 -43.00 10.94 -16.89
C GLY A 145 -42.84 9.43 -16.70
N ARG A 146 -42.69 8.69 -17.79
CA ARG A 146 -42.61 7.23 -17.80
C ARG A 146 -41.18 6.69 -17.85
N ASP A 147 -40.18 7.59 -17.78
CA ASP A 147 -38.77 7.26 -17.93
C ASP A 147 -38.10 7.12 -16.57
N ILE A 148 -37.15 6.23 -16.47
CA ILE A 148 -36.26 6.04 -15.30
C ILE A 148 -34.87 6.43 -15.75
N ALA A 149 -34.26 7.43 -15.08
CA ALA A 149 -32.85 7.76 -15.25
C ALA A 149 -32.06 7.31 -14.02
N MET A 150 -31.08 6.45 -14.23
CA MET A 150 -30.12 6.02 -13.22
C MET A 150 -28.82 6.80 -13.43
N ILE A 151 -28.25 7.27 -12.33
CA ILE A 151 -26.99 8.04 -12.28
C ILE A 151 -25.92 7.16 -11.66
#